data_5ae9265bc67fa45c93abedef7e3f3062
#
_entry.id   5ae9265bc67fa45c93abedef7e3f3062
#
_cell.length_a   1.000
_cell.length_b   1.000
_cell.length_c   1.000
_cell.angle_alpha   90.00
_cell.angle_beta   90.00
_cell.angle_gamma   90.00
#
_symmetry.space_group_name_H-M   'P 1'
#
loop_
_entity.id
_entity.type
_entity.pdbx_description
1 polymer ?
#
loop_
_entity_poly.entity_id
_entity_poly.type
_entity_poly.pdbx_seq_one_letter_code
_entity_poly.pdbx_strand_id
1 'polypeptide(L)'
;MARNEAGDTRQRIIEAARELFTAQTYRAASMRDIAERVGITKPSLYHHFRSKGEILDSLVRPPIDQLEATVEAAAARPTLAEVRRHVLAGCIDVMLAHRATMALLLRDASVYGDETADLVSRVGDVTDRAVLLLAGPDPDWRRRVRAAQAFAAATDPISQLPDVPAGDLRAELLHGAGAILGLTPVPAEDPAR
;
A
#
# COMPACT_ATOMS: atom_id res chain seq x y z
N MET A 1 -32.04 9.87 5.24
CA MET A 1 -31.11 11.00 5.07
C MET A 1 -29.96 10.95 6.07
N ALA A 2 -30.17 10.89 7.38
CA ALA A 2 -29.08 10.93 8.40
C ALA A 2 -27.96 9.87 8.27
N ARG A 3 -28.24 8.68 7.72
CA ARG A 3 -27.25 7.60 7.56
C ARG A 3 -26.22 7.90 6.44
N ASN A 4 -26.62 8.67 5.44
CA ASN A 4 -25.74 9.08 4.33
C ASN A 4 -24.80 10.22 4.76
N GLU A 5 -25.30 11.15 5.58
CA GLU A 5 -24.52 12.30 6.09
C GLU A 5 -23.42 11.88 7.08
N ALA A 6 -23.68 10.86 7.91
CA ALA A 6 -22.67 10.31 8.82
C ALA A 6 -21.53 9.59 8.08
N GLY A 7 -21.86 8.87 7.00
CA GLY A 7 -20.87 8.23 6.12
C GLY A 7 -20.00 9.25 5.39
N ASP A 8 -20.60 10.33 4.89
CA ASP A 8 -19.91 11.43 4.22
C ASP A 8 -18.95 12.15 5.20
N THR A 9 -19.39 12.44 6.41
CA THR A 9 -18.55 13.08 7.43
C THR A 9 -17.38 12.19 7.84
N ARG A 10 -17.59 10.89 7.99
CA ARG A 10 -16.53 9.94 8.31
C ARG A 10 -15.46 9.92 7.22
N GLN A 11 -15.86 9.92 5.95
CA GLN A 11 -14.93 9.94 4.81
C GLN A 11 -14.15 11.26 4.73
N ARG A 12 -14.80 12.40 4.99
CA ARG A 12 -14.13 13.71 5.06
C ARG A 12 -13.09 13.78 6.17
N ILE A 13 -13.35 13.15 7.33
CA ILE A 13 -12.37 13.04 8.42
C ILE A 13 -11.15 12.26 7.98
N ILE A 14 -11.35 11.10 7.34
CA ILE A 14 -10.27 10.24 6.84
C ILE A 14 -9.39 10.99 5.83
N GLU A 15 -10.02 11.71 4.89
CA GLU A 15 -9.30 12.47 3.88
C GLU A 15 -8.50 13.64 4.46
N ALA A 16 -9.10 14.43 5.36
CA ALA A 16 -8.42 15.51 6.07
C ALA A 16 -7.24 15.00 6.92
N ALA A 17 -7.41 13.84 7.55
CA ALA A 17 -6.33 13.20 8.31
C ALA A 17 -5.20 12.74 7.39
N ARG A 18 -5.51 12.14 6.24
CA ARG A 18 -4.51 11.74 5.24
C ARG A 18 -3.67 12.92 4.78
N GLU A 19 -4.31 14.06 4.46
CA GLU A 19 -3.61 15.28 4.06
C GLU A 19 -2.69 15.79 5.19
N LEU A 20 -3.19 15.85 6.43
CA LEU A 20 -2.42 16.34 7.57
C LEU A 20 -1.24 15.41 7.89
N PHE A 21 -1.43 14.10 7.90
CA PHE A 21 -0.36 13.13 8.15
C PHE A 21 0.74 13.21 7.09
N THR A 22 0.35 13.45 5.84
CA THR A 22 1.32 13.61 4.74
C THR A 22 2.09 14.94 4.83
N ALA A 23 1.42 16.03 5.24
CA ALA A 23 2.02 17.37 5.28
C ALA A 23 2.94 17.59 6.48
N GLN A 24 2.64 16.99 7.64
CA GLN A 24 3.35 17.32 8.89
C GLN A 24 3.78 16.12 9.74
N THR A 25 3.63 14.90 9.25
CA THR A 25 3.82 13.60 9.92
C THR A 25 2.65 13.18 10.81
N TYR A 26 2.50 11.85 10.97
CA TYR A 26 1.49 11.26 11.84
C TYR A 26 1.61 11.78 13.30
N ARG A 27 2.84 11.84 13.82
CA ARG A 27 3.07 12.27 15.22
C ARG A 27 2.68 13.72 15.47
N ALA A 28 2.99 14.61 14.54
CA ALA A 28 2.74 16.05 14.67
C ALA A 28 1.25 16.40 14.57
N ALA A 29 0.50 15.71 13.73
CA ALA A 29 -0.93 15.93 13.56
C ALA A 29 -1.72 15.53 14.81
N SER A 30 -2.70 16.35 15.18
CA SER A 30 -3.58 16.10 16.33
C SER A 30 -5.04 15.92 15.92
N MET A 31 -5.84 15.28 16.79
CA MET A 31 -7.30 15.19 16.63
C MET A 31 -7.96 16.57 16.52
N ARG A 32 -7.37 17.60 17.14
CA ARG A 32 -7.86 18.97 17.04
C ARG A 32 -7.65 19.53 15.63
N ASP A 33 -6.46 19.34 15.06
CA ASP A 33 -6.14 19.84 13.72
C ASP A 33 -7.06 19.20 12.67
N ILE A 34 -7.35 17.90 12.85
CA ILE A 34 -8.28 17.16 11.98
C ILE A 34 -9.70 17.73 12.08
N ALA A 35 -10.20 17.98 13.32
CA ALA A 35 -11.52 18.56 13.53
C ALA A 35 -11.63 19.96 12.89
N GLU A 36 -10.64 20.81 13.09
CA GLU A 36 -10.55 22.15 12.51
C GLU A 36 -10.52 22.10 10.97
N ARG A 37 -9.75 21.17 10.39
CA ARG A 37 -9.65 21.00 8.93
C ARG A 37 -10.98 20.56 8.29
N VAL A 38 -11.74 19.71 8.98
CA VAL A 38 -13.07 19.24 8.52
C VAL A 38 -14.16 20.28 8.77
N GLY A 39 -13.96 21.21 9.69
CA GLY A 39 -14.95 22.21 10.12
C GLY A 39 -15.99 21.63 11.08
N ILE A 40 -15.60 20.67 11.93
CA ILE A 40 -16.45 20.06 12.96
C ILE A 40 -15.89 20.28 14.35
N THR A 41 -16.75 20.09 15.36
CA THR A 41 -16.30 20.19 16.76
C THR A 41 -15.49 18.95 17.18
N LYS A 42 -14.58 19.10 18.12
CA LYS A 42 -13.80 17.98 18.69
C LYS A 42 -14.70 16.85 19.23
N PRO A 43 -15.79 17.12 19.99
CA PRO A 43 -16.76 16.07 20.36
C PRO A 43 -17.36 15.33 19.18
N SER A 44 -17.71 16.04 18.09
CA SER A 44 -18.23 15.42 16.87
C SER A 44 -17.20 14.49 16.23
N LEU A 45 -15.93 14.88 16.20
CA LEU A 45 -14.85 13.99 15.71
C LEU A 45 -14.75 12.72 16.55
N TYR A 46 -14.77 12.84 17.88
CA TYR A 46 -14.70 11.69 18.80
C TYR A 46 -15.92 10.75 18.71
N HIS A 47 -17.04 11.25 18.20
CA HIS A 47 -18.18 10.40 17.88
C HIS A 47 -17.91 9.45 16.70
N HIS A 48 -17.07 9.86 15.74
CA HIS A 48 -16.70 9.06 14.58
C HIS A 48 -15.45 8.20 14.80
N PHE A 49 -14.47 8.71 15.55
CA PHE A 49 -13.17 8.06 15.79
C PHE A 49 -12.68 8.30 17.20
N ARG A 50 -12.37 7.22 17.92
CA ARG A 50 -11.93 7.29 19.33
C ARG A 50 -10.51 7.80 19.49
N SER A 51 -9.66 7.58 18.47
CA SER A 51 -8.25 7.95 18.49
C SER A 51 -7.73 8.29 17.11
N LYS A 52 -6.56 8.89 17.04
CA LYS A 52 -5.81 9.12 15.81
C LYS A 52 -5.37 7.81 15.16
N GLY A 53 -5.06 6.80 15.96
CA GLY A 53 -4.75 5.44 15.50
C GLY A 53 -5.92 4.79 14.77
N GLU A 54 -7.16 4.97 15.22
CA GLU A 54 -8.34 4.45 14.54
C GLU A 54 -8.56 5.11 13.16
N ILE A 55 -8.22 6.40 13.03
CA ILE A 55 -8.26 7.09 11.74
C ILE A 55 -7.16 6.54 10.81
N LEU A 56 -5.96 6.37 11.32
CA LEU A 56 -4.86 5.79 10.56
C LEU A 56 -5.19 4.37 10.10
N ASP A 57 -5.71 3.54 10.98
CA ASP A 57 -6.15 2.18 10.64
C ASP A 57 -7.20 2.19 9.50
N SER A 58 -8.16 3.12 9.56
CA SER A 58 -9.16 3.28 8.50
C SER A 58 -8.56 3.73 7.15
N LEU A 59 -7.43 4.41 7.15
CA LEU A 59 -6.69 4.80 5.95
C LEU A 59 -5.92 3.63 5.34
N VAL A 60 -5.25 2.84 6.19
CA VAL A 60 -4.26 1.85 5.75
C VAL A 60 -4.82 0.43 5.63
N ARG A 61 -5.90 0.12 6.33
CA ARG A 61 -6.55 -1.20 6.26
C ARG A 61 -6.97 -1.57 4.83
N PRO A 62 -7.67 -0.71 4.05
CA PRO A 62 -8.10 -1.09 2.71
C PRO A 62 -6.95 -1.48 1.76
N PRO A 63 -5.85 -0.73 1.64
CA PRO A 63 -4.72 -1.16 0.81
C PRO A 63 -4.05 -2.44 1.32
N ILE A 64 -3.95 -2.65 2.63
CA ILE A 64 -3.37 -3.88 3.19
C ILE A 64 -4.27 -5.08 2.88
N ASP A 65 -5.59 -4.98 3.08
CA ASP A 65 -6.54 -6.04 2.74
C ASP A 65 -6.47 -6.40 1.24
N GLN A 66 -6.27 -5.40 0.36
CA GLN A 66 -6.09 -5.62 -1.07
C GLN A 66 -4.75 -6.31 -1.40
N LEU A 67 -3.66 -5.95 -0.71
CA LEU A 67 -2.37 -6.61 -0.87
C LEU A 67 -2.43 -8.07 -0.42
N GLU A 68 -3.05 -8.34 0.73
CA GLU A 68 -3.26 -9.71 1.24
C GLU A 68 -4.07 -10.55 0.24
N ALA A 69 -5.19 -10.02 -0.24
CA ALA A 69 -6.01 -10.70 -1.25
C ALA A 69 -5.25 -10.95 -2.56
N THR A 70 -4.40 -10.01 -2.99
CA THR A 70 -3.57 -10.14 -4.18
C THR A 70 -2.54 -11.26 -4.03
N VAL A 71 -1.85 -11.30 -2.90
CA VAL A 71 -0.83 -12.32 -2.59
C VAL A 71 -1.49 -13.70 -2.43
N GLU A 72 -2.67 -13.77 -1.82
CA GLU A 72 -3.45 -15.01 -1.72
C GLU A 72 -3.87 -15.53 -3.11
N ALA A 73 -4.42 -14.67 -3.95
CA ALA A 73 -4.83 -15.03 -5.31
C ALA A 73 -3.63 -15.46 -6.18
N ALA A 74 -2.43 -14.92 -5.93
CA ALA A 74 -1.22 -15.31 -6.62
C ALA A 74 -0.80 -16.75 -6.30
N ALA A 75 -0.96 -17.17 -5.04
CA ALA A 75 -0.59 -18.51 -4.59
C ALA A 75 -1.36 -19.64 -5.33
N ALA A 76 -2.54 -19.34 -5.85
CA ALA A 76 -3.37 -20.27 -6.59
C ALA A 76 -2.99 -20.40 -8.09
N ARG A 77 -1.98 -19.68 -8.59
CA ARG A 77 -1.58 -19.73 -10.00
C ARG A 77 -0.82 -21.02 -10.31
N PRO A 78 -1.02 -21.60 -11.52
CA PRO A 78 -0.52 -22.92 -11.85
C PRO A 78 1.01 -22.98 -12.03
N THR A 79 1.65 -21.89 -12.43
CA THR A 79 3.09 -21.86 -12.67
C THR A 79 3.80 -20.78 -11.87
N LEU A 80 5.07 -21.01 -11.54
CA LEU A 80 5.89 -20.02 -10.80
C LEU A 80 6.00 -18.68 -11.58
N ALA A 81 6.04 -18.74 -12.90
CA ALA A 81 6.09 -17.52 -13.72
C ALA A 81 4.80 -16.69 -13.59
N GLU A 82 3.64 -17.35 -13.54
CA GLU A 82 2.35 -16.70 -13.33
C GLU A 82 2.21 -16.18 -11.90
N VAL A 83 2.63 -16.93 -10.89
CA VAL A 83 2.71 -16.48 -9.50
C VAL A 83 3.51 -15.18 -9.42
N ARG A 84 4.71 -15.18 -9.97
CA ARG A 84 5.61 -14.00 -9.96
C ARG A 84 4.99 -12.78 -10.64
N ARG A 85 4.42 -12.97 -11.85
CA ARG A 85 3.76 -11.87 -12.58
C ARG A 85 2.58 -11.32 -11.78
N HIS A 86 1.78 -12.19 -11.19
CA HIS A 86 0.60 -11.79 -10.44
C HIS A 86 0.96 -11.03 -9.15
N VAL A 87 1.95 -11.52 -8.39
CA VAL A 87 2.44 -10.81 -7.20
C VAL A 87 2.98 -9.42 -7.59
N LEU A 88 3.88 -9.34 -8.57
CA LEU A 88 4.47 -8.05 -8.97
C LEU A 88 3.41 -7.10 -9.49
N ALA A 89 2.60 -7.51 -10.47
CA ALA A 89 1.59 -6.64 -11.07
C ALA A 89 0.55 -6.19 -10.04
N GLY A 90 0.00 -7.12 -9.28
CA GLY A 90 -1.04 -6.79 -8.32
C GLY A 90 -0.56 -5.94 -7.15
N CYS A 91 0.63 -6.20 -6.59
CA CYS A 91 1.19 -5.36 -5.54
C CYS A 91 1.51 -3.95 -6.06
N ILE A 92 2.08 -3.81 -7.26
CA ILE A 92 2.30 -2.51 -7.90
C ILE A 92 0.97 -1.76 -8.09
N ASP A 93 -0.06 -2.44 -8.59
CA ASP A 93 -1.37 -1.84 -8.86
C ASP A 93 -2.02 -1.31 -7.58
N VAL A 94 -2.03 -2.11 -6.51
CA VAL A 94 -2.56 -1.69 -5.20
C VAL A 94 -1.77 -0.50 -4.65
N MET A 95 -0.44 -0.57 -4.69
CA MET A 95 0.40 0.50 -4.14
C MET A 95 0.30 1.79 -4.95
N LEU A 96 0.13 1.73 -6.26
CA LEU A 96 -0.13 2.91 -7.10
C LEU A 96 -1.50 3.51 -6.84
N ALA A 97 -2.54 2.68 -6.69
CA ALA A 97 -3.89 3.14 -6.37
C ALA A 97 -3.97 3.86 -5.01
N HIS A 98 -3.15 3.43 -4.05
CA HIS A 98 -3.09 3.98 -2.70
C HIS A 98 -1.79 4.74 -2.40
N ARG A 99 -1.14 5.29 -3.42
CA ARG A 99 0.21 5.85 -3.38
C ARG A 99 0.47 6.79 -2.19
N ALA A 100 -0.42 7.74 -1.93
CA ALA A 100 -0.28 8.70 -0.83
C ALA A 100 -0.31 8.01 0.55
N THR A 101 -1.20 7.03 0.72
CA THR A 101 -1.31 6.26 1.96
C THR A 101 -0.09 5.35 2.16
N MET A 102 0.37 4.71 1.09
CA MET A 102 1.56 3.86 1.14
C MET A 102 2.83 4.66 1.41
N ALA A 103 2.94 5.88 0.85
CA ALA A 103 4.04 6.78 1.15
C ALA A 103 4.08 7.18 2.63
N LEU A 104 2.93 7.39 3.27
CA LEU A 104 2.85 7.66 4.71
C LEU A 104 3.43 6.49 5.51
N LEU A 105 3.05 5.24 5.20
CA LEU A 105 3.57 4.05 5.88
C LEU A 105 5.07 3.85 5.68
N LEU A 106 5.58 4.10 4.48
CA LEU A 106 6.97 3.80 4.12
C LEU A 106 7.95 4.91 4.56
N ARG A 107 7.50 6.16 4.71
CA ARG A 107 8.36 7.32 4.94
C ARG A 107 8.23 7.96 6.31
N ASP A 108 7.15 7.73 7.01
CA ASP A 108 6.91 8.32 8.32
C ASP A 108 7.13 7.30 9.44
N ALA A 109 8.35 7.28 9.98
CA ALA A 109 8.72 6.39 11.08
C ALA A 109 7.86 6.59 12.35
N SER A 110 7.16 7.73 12.49
CA SER A 110 6.29 8.00 13.63
C SER A 110 4.96 7.21 13.58
N VAL A 111 4.69 6.55 12.48
CA VAL A 111 3.58 5.58 12.34
C VAL A 111 3.86 4.31 13.14
N TYR A 112 5.14 3.96 13.35
CA TYR A 112 5.55 2.73 14.04
C TYR A 112 5.53 2.92 15.56
N GLY A 113 4.43 2.54 16.20
CA GLY A 113 4.23 2.63 17.65
C GLY A 113 3.26 1.57 18.16
N ASP A 114 3.05 1.52 19.48
CA ASP A 114 2.20 0.51 20.11
C ASP A 114 0.76 0.51 19.58
N GLU A 115 0.21 1.69 19.27
CA GLU A 115 -1.14 1.83 18.73
C GLU A 115 -1.29 1.28 17.29
N THR A 116 -0.19 1.03 16.61
CA THR A 116 -0.14 0.60 15.21
C THR A 116 0.58 -0.74 15.03
N ALA A 117 0.94 -1.41 16.11
CA ALA A 117 1.72 -2.66 16.09
C ALA A 117 1.08 -3.75 15.23
N ASP A 118 -0.24 -3.96 15.35
CA ASP A 118 -0.97 -4.94 14.54
C ASP A 118 -0.91 -4.62 13.04
N LEU A 119 -1.01 -3.34 12.70
CA LEU A 119 -0.92 -2.87 11.32
C LEU A 119 0.48 -3.13 10.74
N VAL A 120 1.51 -2.80 11.50
CA VAL A 120 2.91 -3.02 11.11
C VAL A 120 3.21 -4.50 10.93
N SER A 121 2.69 -5.35 11.83
CA SER A 121 2.79 -6.81 11.71
C SER A 121 2.17 -7.31 10.41
N ARG A 122 0.95 -6.88 10.07
CA ARG A 122 0.27 -7.26 8.82
C ARG A 122 1.05 -6.86 7.58
N VAL A 123 1.63 -5.65 7.56
CA VAL A 123 2.50 -5.20 6.44
C VAL A 123 3.72 -6.10 6.31
N GLY A 124 4.34 -6.47 7.44
CA GLY A 124 5.44 -7.42 7.47
C GLY A 124 5.03 -8.79 6.90
N ASP A 125 3.93 -9.35 7.40
CA ASP A 125 3.44 -10.67 7.01
C ASP A 125 3.11 -10.76 5.51
N VAL A 126 2.43 -9.74 4.95
CA VAL A 126 2.10 -9.73 3.52
C VAL A 126 3.36 -9.56 2.66
N THR A 127 4.33 -8.77 3.11
CA THR A 127 5.63 -8.60 2.44
C THR A 127 6.41 -9.90 2.43
N ASP A 128 6.55 -10.56 3.57
CA ASP A 128 7.26 -11.83 3.68
C ASP A 128 6.61 -12.91 2.82
N ARG A 129 5.28 -12.98 2.82
CA ARG A 129 4.54 -13.93 1.98
C ARG A 129 4.72 -13.64 0.49
N ALA A 130 4.69 -12.38 0.07
CA ALA A 130 4.97 -11.98 -1.31
C ALA A 130 6.38 -12.40 -1.73
N VAL A 131 7.39 -12.12 -0.92
CA VAL A 131 8.79 -12.50 -1.19
C VAL A 131 8.96 -14.01 -1.26
N LEU A 132 8.30 -14.79 -0.39
CA LEU A 132 8.33 -16.25 -0.45
C LEU A 132 7.73 -16.79 -1.75
N LEU A 133 6.59 -16.25 -2.21
CA LEU A 133 5.97 -16.63 -3.48
C LEU A 133 6.87 -16.28 -4.68
N LEU A 134 7.53 -15.13 -4.66
CA LEU A 134 8.50 -14.72 -5.69
C LEU A 134 9.72 -15.64 -5.72
N ALA A 135 10.20 -16.10 -4.57
CA ALA A 135 11.32 -17.02 -4.48
C ALA A 135 10.98 -18.42 -5.05
N GLY A 136 9.72 -18.84 -4.91
CA GLY A 136 9.24 -20.17 -5.34
C GLY A 136 9.47 -21.27 -4.32
N PRO A 137 9.16 -22.53 -4.67
CA PRO A 137 9.30 -23.65 -3.76
C PRO A 137 10.78 -23.95 -3.47
N ASP A 138 11.06 -24.32 -2.22
CA ASP A 138 12.39 -24.71 -1.73
C ASP A 138 13.54 -23.79 -2.21
N PRO A 139 13.44 -22.46 -1.94
CA PRO A 139 14.39 -21.51 -2.48
C PRO A 139 15.72 -21.57 -1.71
N ASP A 140 16.82 -21.64 -2.45
CA ASP A 140 18.15 -21.36 -1.90
C ASP A 140 18.25 -19.87 -1.50
N TRP A 141 19.34 -19.51 -0.80
CA TRP A 141 19.55 -18.15 -0.34
C TRP A 141 19.63 -17.13 -1.51
N ARG A 142 20.15 -17.53 -2.68
CA ARG A 142 20.25 -16.64 -3.85
C ARG A 142 18.89 -16.30 -4.43
N ARG A 143 17.98 -17.29 -4.50
CA ARG A 143 16.61 -17.07 -4.92
C ARG A 143 15.85 -16.16 -3.95
N ARG A 144 16.07 -16.34 -2.64
CA ARG A 144 15.48 -15.46 -1.61
C ARG A 144 15.95 -14.02 -1.75
N VAL A 145 17.26 -13.80 -1.97
CA VAL A 145 17.82 -12.47 -2.21
C VAL A 145 17.20 -11.83 -3.45
N ARG A 146 17.14 -12.55 -4.58
CA ARG A 146 16.55 -12.03 -5.81
C ARG A 146 15.07 -11.70 -5.67
N ALA A 147 14.31 -12.51 -4.94
CA ALA A 147 12.91 -12.26 -4.65
C ALA A 147 12.71 -10.97 -3.83
N ALA A 148 13.50 -10.79 -2.77
CA ALA A 148 13.47 -9.58 -1.96
C ALA A 148 13.88 -8.34 -2.78
N GLN A 149 14.94 -8.43 -3.60
CA GLN A 149 15.37 -7.36 -4.50
C GLN A 149 14.28 -7.01 -5.52
N ALA A 150 13.62 -8.01 -6.12
CA ALA A 150 12.55 -7.77 -7.09
C ALA A 150 11.34 -7.12 -6.44
N PHE A 151 10.97 -7.54 -5.23
CA PHE A 151 9.87 -6.93 -4.49
C PHE A 151 10.17 -5.48 -4.14
N ALA A 152 11.36 -5.20 -3.59
CA ALA A 152 11.79 -3.83 -3.29
C ALA A 152 11.86 -2.96 -4.56
N ALA A 153 12.42 -3.48 -5.66
CA ALA A 153 12.46 -2.77 -6.94
C ALA A 153 11.07 -2.45 -7.49
N ALA A 154 10.07 -3.30 -7.21
CA ALA A 154 8.68 -3.09 -7.61
C ALA A 154 7.95 -2.05 -6.74
N THR A 155 8.32 -1.89 -5.47
CA THR A 155 7.49 -1.17 -4.49
C THR A 155 8.10 0.14 -3.99
N ASP A 156 9.40 0.17 -3.68
CA ASP A 156 10.05 1.33 -3.07
C ASP A 156 9.99 2.61 -3.94
N PRO A 157 10.20 2.56 -5.27
CA PRO A 157 10.17 3.76 -6.10
C PRO A 157 8.80 4.45 -6.14
N ILE A 158 7.71 3.72 -5.85
CA ILE A 158 6.35 4.28 -5.88
C ILE A 158 6.21 5.45 -4.92
N SER A 159 6.80 5.36 -3.73
CA SER A 159 6.78 6.43 -2.75
C SER A 159 7.78 7.55 -3.03
N GLN A 160 8.86 7.25 -3.79
CA GLN A 160 9.97 8.17 -4.04
C GLN A 160 9.72 9.06 -5.26
N LEU A 161 8.89 8.63 -6.20
CA LEU A 161 8.66 9.28 -7.50
C LEU A 161 7.20 9.74 -7.66
N PRO A 162 6.66 10.62 -6.77
CA PRO A 162 5.24 10.97 -6.73
C PRO A 162 4.74 11.64 -8.02
N ASP A 163 5.61 12.31 -8.77
CA ASP A 163 5.25 13.10 -9.94
C ASP A 163 5.23 12.29 -11.25
N VAL A 164 5.72 11.04 -11.23
CA VAL A 164 5.70 10.17 -12.41
C VAL A 164 4.29 9.62 -12.64
N PRO A 165 3.74 9.71 -13.87
CA PRO A 165 2.44 9.13 -14.20
C PRO A 165 2.37 7.65 -13.83
N ALA A 166 1.23 7.24 -13.25
CA ALA A 166 1.09 5.88 -12.70
C ALA A 166 1.29 4.79 -13.77
N GLY A 167 0.82 5.00 -15.00
CA GLY A 167 0.97 4.04 -16.09
C GLY A 167 2.43 3.83 -16.50
N ASP A 168 3.19 4.92 -16.64
CA ASP A 168 4.61 4.89 -17.02
C ASP A 168 5.44 4.24 -15.91
N LEU A 169 5.19 4.64 -14.66
CA LEU A 169 5.87 4.06 -13.51
C LEU A 169 5.57 2.56 -13.39
N ARG A 170 4.31 2.14 -13.56
CA ARG A 170 3.89 0.75 -13.54
C ARG A 170 4.67 -0.10 -14.55
N ALA A 171 4.77 0.39 -15.78
CA ALA A 171 5.46 -0.34 -16.86
C ALA A 171 6.94 -0.55 -16.52
N GLU A 172 7.62 0.49 -16.04
CA GLU A 172 9.04 0.45 -15.69
C GLU A 172 9.30 -0.45 -14.46
N LEU A 173 8.45 -0.38 -13.43
CA LEU A 173 8.56 -1.22 -12.25
C LEU A 173 8.39 -2.71 -12.58
N LEU A 174 7.42 -3.06 -13.42
CA LEU A 174 7.21 -4.43 -13.90
C LEU A 174 8.40 -4.92 -14.71
N HIS A 175 8.95 -4.09 -15.59
CA HIS A 175 10.12 -4.41 -16.39
C HIS A 175 11.33 -4.70 -15.49
N GLY A 176 11.69 -3.76 -14.61
CA GLY A 176 12.86 -3.88 -13.74
C GLY A 176 12.76 -5.05 -12.77
N ALA A 177 11.66 -5.17 -12.04
CA ALA A 177 11.44 -6.27 -11.10
C ALA A 177 11.36 -7.63 -11.80
N GLY A 178 10.71 -7.68 -12.96
CA GLY A 178 10.63 -8.88 -13.79
C GLY A 178 12.00 -9.36 -14.27
N ALA A 179 12.88 -8.45 -14.69
CA ALA A 179 14.24 -8.76 -15.12
C ALA A 179 15.06 -9.43 -14.00
N ILE A 180 14.93 -8.95 -12.75
CA ILE A 180 15.61 -9.55 -11.58
C ILE A 180 15.21 -11.03 -11.39
N LEU A 181 13.95 -11.36 -11.67
CA LEU A 181 13.40 -12.71 -11.55
C LEU A 181 13.55 -13.56 -12.82
N GLY A 182 14.13 -13.01 -13.89
CA GLY A 182 14.28 -13.67 -15.18
C GLY A 182 12.94 -13.89 -15.90
N LEU A 183 11.96 -13.01 -15.68
CA LEU A 183 10.70 -13.02 -16.41
C LEU A 183 10.89 -12.36 -17.77
N THR A 184 10.48 -13.04 -18.82
CA THR A 184 10.44 -12.44 -20.16
C THR A 184 9.36 -11.33 -20.18
N PRO A 185 9.66 -10.14 -20.73
CA PRO A 185 8.65 -9.11 -20.90
C PRO A 185 7.47 -9.67 -21.72
N VAL A 186 6.25 -9.45 -21.26
CA VAL A 186 5.07 -9.65 -22.10
C VAL A 186 5.12 -8.54 -23.14
N PRO A 187 5.11 -8.85 -24.46
CA PRO A 187 5.05 -7.82 -25.47
C PRO A 187 3.85 -6.92 -25.18
N ALA A 188 4.04 -5.60 -25.21
CA ALA A 188 2.91 -4.67 -25.17
C ALA A 188 1.98 -5.05 -26.33
N GLU A 189 0.70 -5.27 -26.03
CA GLU A 189 -0.31 -5.40 -27.09
C GLU A 189 -0.24 -4.12 -27.93
N ASP A 190 0.10 -4.27 -29.20
CA ASP A 190 0.13 -3.17 -30.16
C ASP A 190 -1.32 -2.65 -30.32
N PRO A 191 -1.65 -1.41 -29.89
CA PRO A 191 -3.01 -0.89 -29.98
C PRO A 191 -3.48 -0.63 -31.42
N ALA A 192 -2.71 -1.08 -32.42
CA ALA A 192 -2.96 -0.85 -33.86
C ALA A 192 -3.30 -2.14 -34.65
N ARG A 193 -3.93 -3.16 -33.99
CA ARG A 193 -4.55 -4.28 -34.74
C ARG A 193 -6.04 -4.35 -34.53
#